data_72966ee1ff65fab6ceaf890b10b0e9fe
#
_entry.id   72966ee1ff65fab6ceaf890b10b0e9fe
#
_cell.length_a   1.000
_cell.length_b   1.000
_cell.length_c   1.000
_cell.angle_alpha   90.00
_cell.angle_beta   90.00
_cell.angle_gamma   90.00
#
_symmetry.space_group_name_H-M   'P 1'
#
loop_
_entity.id
_entity.type
_entity.pdbx_description
1 polymer ?
#
loop_
_entity_poly.entity_id
_entity_poly.type
_entity_poly.pdbx_seq_one_letter_code
_entity_poly.pdbx_strand_id
1 'polypeptide(L)'
;MDQDRIIERIRKLLRLSQSANPHEAALAAQRVQQMLSEYNITMDSIGCDAETASARRVDRKTRKALEKWAYVLAARTARVFDCDYYHNEFTGETSFVGVGADPEVCGWMYGYLYKTLLRLASEHMRGPARRLRSAKSKREARNSFLFGAVDVISSRMIAQKKVAPVTSDALVPV
;
A
#
# COMPACT_ATOMS: atom_id res chain seq x y z
N MET A 1 28.69 -7.91 6.09
CA MET A 1 27.93 -8.18 4.86
C MET A 1 27.76 -6.85 4.17
N ASP A 2 28.10 -6.75 2.89
CA ASP A 2 28.25 -5.47 2.18
C ASP A 2 26.90 -4.78 2.03
N GLN A 3 26.76 -3.55 2.51
CA GLN A 3 25.51 -2.77 2.51
C GLN A 3 24.97 -2.60 1.07
N ASP A 4 25.86 -2.46 0.10
CA ASP A 4 25.53 -2.37 -1.32
C ASP A 4 24.83 -3.63 -1.86
N ARG A 5 25.26 -4.82 -1.42
CA ARG A 5 24.61 -6.09 -1.80
C ARG A 5 23.20 -6.22 -1.24
N ILE A 6 22.97 -5.69 -0.05
CA ILE A 6 21.65 -5.69 0.59
C ILE A 6 20.73 -4.74 -0.18
N ILE A 7 21.21 -3.54 -0.49
CA ILE A 7 20.49 -2.54 -1.29
C ILE A 7 20.10 -3.10 -2.67
N GLU A 8 21.04 -3.76 -3.34
CA GLU A 8 20.77 -4.38 -4.65
C GLU A 8 19.74 -5.50 -4.57
N ARG A 9 19.75 -6.29 -3.49
CA ARG A 9 18.77 -7.33 -3.23
C ARG A 9 17.38 -6.76 -2.97
N ILE A 10 17.28 -5.66 -2.24
CA ILE A 10 16.02 -4.93 -2.02
C ILE A 10 15.49 -4.37 -3.34
N ARG A 11 16.34 -3.76 -4.17
CA ARG A 11 15.95 -3.28 -5.52
C ARG A 11 15.39 -4.41 -6.40
N LYS A 12 16.01 -5.59 -6.35
CA LYS A 12 15.55 -6.78 -7.09
C LYS A 12 14.19 -7.27 -6.60
N LEU A 13 13.98 -7.28 -5.29
CA LEU A 13 12.69 -7.64 -4.68
C LEU A 13 11.60 -6.61 -4.99
N LEU A 14 11.93 -5.31 -5.03
CA LEU A 14 11.01 -4.26 -5.46
C LEU A 14 10.56 -4.43 -6.91
N ARG A 15 11.44 -4.90 -7.81
CA ARG A 15 11.05 -5.24 -9.19
C ARG A 15 10.15 -6.47 -9.24
N LEU A 16 10.42 -7.50 -8.43
CA LEU A 16 9.57 -8.70 -8.32
C LEU A 16 8.20 -8.39 -7.72
N SER A 17 8.10 -7.39 -6.85
CA SER A 17 6.82 -6.93 -6.32
C SER A 17 5.91 -6.30 -7.39
N GLN A 18 6.45 -5.96 -8.56
CA GLN A 18 5.71 -5.52 -9.75
C GLN A 18 5.24 -6.70 -10.64
N SER A 19 5.51 -7.95 -10.23
CA SER A 19 5.09 -9.16 -10.96
C SER A 19 3.57 -9.22 -11.14
N ALA A 20 3.13 -9.77 -12.24
CA ALA A 20 1.71 -10.02 -12.52
C ALA A 20 1.09 -11.08 -11.58
N ASN A 21 1.92 -11.86 -10.87
CA ASN A 21 1.47 -12.86 -9.91
C ASN A 21 1.25 -12.21 -8.51
N PRO A 22 -0.01 -12.14 -8.03
CA PRO A 22 -0.33 -11.45 -6.79
C PRO A 22 0.32 -12.08 -5.54
N HIS A 23 0.57 -13.39 -5.53
CA HIS A 23 1.22 -14.06 -4.41
C HIS A 23 2.71 -13.74 -4.34
N GLU A 24 3.40 -13.72 -5.47
CA GLU A 24 4.82 -13.33 -5.54
C GLU A 24 5.02 -11.86 -5.19
N ALA A 25 4.16 -10.98 -5.69
CA ALA A 25 4.21 -9.57 -5.38
C ALA A 25 4.02 -9.29 -3.87
N ALA A 26 3.06 -9.96 -3.24
CA ALA A 26 2.82 -9.83 -1.80
C ALA A 26 4.00 -10.35 -0.97
N LEU A 27 4.57 -11.49 -1.36
CA LEU A 27 5.73 -12.09 -0.69
C LEU A 27 6.99 -11.21 -0.84
N ALA A 28 7.20 -10.66 -2.04
CA ALA A 28 8.30 -9.76 -2.31
C ALA A 28 8.20 -8.46 -1.50
N ALA A 29 7.00 -7.85 -1.43
CA ALA A 29 6.75 -6.66 -0.63
C ALA A 29 6.98 -6.91 0.87
N GLN A 30 6.49 -8.04 1.39
CA GLN A 30 6.73 -8.45 2.77
C GLN A 30 8.22 -8.62 3.05
N ARG A 31 8.98 -9.23 2.13
CA ARG A 31 10.42 -9.44 2.28
C ARG A 31 11.22 -8.14 2.23
N VAL A 32 10.81 -7.20 1.38
CA VAL A 32 11.39 -5.84 1.36
C VAL A 32 11.21 -5.16 2.71
N GLN A 33 10.00 -5.12 3.24
CA GLN A 33 9.69 -4.53 4.53
C GLN A 33 10.52 -5.17 5.67
N GLN A 34 10.62 -6.50 5.66
CA GLN A 34 11.42 -7.24 6.63
C GLN A 34 12.92 -6.87 6.52
N MET A 35 13.47 -6.80 5.31
CA MET A 35 14.88 -6.43 5.11
C MET A 35 15.17 -4.98 5.50
N LEU A 36 14.27 -4.04 5.19
CA LEU A 36 14.42 -2.65 5.59
C LEU A 36 14.49 -2.51 7.11
N SER A 37 13.62 -3.22 7.86
CA SER A 37 13.64 -3.20 9.32
C SER A 37 14.81 -3.98 9.92
N GLU A 38 15.19 -5.13 9.35
CA GLU A 38 16.27 -5.99 9.85
C GLU A 38 17.66 -5.33 9.75
N TYR A 39 17.89 -4.57 8.66
CA TYR A 39 19.17 -3.91 8.42
C TYR A 39 19.18 -2.43 8.76
N ASN A 40 18.11 -1.90 9.33
CA ASN A 40 17.95 -0.47 9.65
C ASN A 40 18.29 0.44 8.45
N ILE A 41 17.95 -0.02 7.25
CA ILE A 41 18.21 0.69 6.00
C ILE A 41 16.98 1.55 5.71
N THR A 42 17.17 2.86 5.70
CA THR A 42 16.15 3.78 5.18
C THR A 42 16.10 3.67 3.67
N MET A 43 14.91 3.77 3.08
CA MET A 43 14.77 3.78 1.62
C MET A 43 15.57 4.91 0.96
N ASP A 44 15.90 5.98 1.68
CA ASP A 44 16.80 7.05 1.22
C ASP A 44 18.21 6.55 0.90
N SER A 45 18.72 5.54 1.61
CA SER A 45 20.03 4.94 1.33
C SER A 45 20.03 4.03 0.10
N ILE A 46 18.84 3.72 -0.47
CA ILE A 46 18.72 2.81 -1.62
C ILE A 46 18.86 3.55 -2.95
N GLY A 47 18.79 4.86 -2.96
CA GLY A 47 18.83 5.53 -4.25
C GLY A 47 18.78 7.03 -4.35
N CYS A 48 19.24 7.80 -3.38
CA CYS A 48 19.49 9.22 -3.62
C CYS A 48 20.60 9.72 -2.70
N ASP A 49 21.51 10.50 -3.26
CA ASP A 49 22.42 11.35 -2.54
C ASP A 49 21.69 12.15 -1.46
N ALA A 50 22.37 12.41 -0.34
CA ALA A 50 21.88 13.09 0.85
C ALA A 50 21.34 14.51 0.54
N GLU A 51 20.23 14.60 -0.14
CA GLU A 51 19.44 15.83 -0.20
C GLU A 51 18.34 15.76 0.85
N THR A 52 18.41 16.72 1.79
CA THR A 52 17.40 17.15 2.76
C THR A 52 16.06 16.41 2.67
N ALA A 53 15.62 15.89 3.81
CA ALA A 53 14.31 15.22 3.99
C ALA A 53 13.16 16.11 3.48
N SER A 54 12.99 16.16 2.18
CA SER A 54 11.94 16.95 1.51
C SER A 54 10.67 16.10 1.43
N ALA A 55 9.54 16.73 1.73
CA ALA A 55 8.24 16.11 1.53
C ALA A 55 8.07 15.77 0.05
N ARG A 56 7.76 14.52 -0.25
CA ARG A 56 7.50 14.03 -1.61
C ARG A 56 6.02 13.71 -1.77
N ARG A 57 5.54 13.87 -2.99
CA ARG A 57 4.17 13.53 -3.37
C ARG A 57 4.19 12.48 -4.48
N VAL A 58 3.35 11.48 -4.35
CA VAL A 58 3.14 10.44 -5.36
C VAL A 58 1.66 10.30 -5.68
N ASP A 59 1.33 10.41 -6.95
CA ASP A 59 -0.04 10.35 -7.45
C ASP A 59 -0.33 8.97 -8.03
N ARG A 60 -1.52 8.43 -7.72
CA ARG A 60 -2.03 7.18 -8.29
C ARG A 60 -3.40 7.41 -8.93
N LYS A 61 -3.50 7.14 -10.21
CA LYS A 61 -4.75 7.28 -10.95
C LYS A 61 -5.75 6.23 -10.50
N THR A 62 -6.94 6.69 -10.12
CA THR A 62 -8.07 5.88 -9.71
C THR A 62 -9.34 6.37 -10.42
N ARG A 63 -10.50 6.24 -9.81
CA ARG A 63 -11.76 6.80 -10.35
C ARG A 63 -11.99 8.20 -9.80
N LYS A 64 -12.65 9.07 -10.56
CA LYS A 64 -13.05 10.41 -10.10
C LYS A 64 -13.88 10.33 -8.80
N ALA A 65 -14.92 9.53 -8.79
CA ALA A 65 -15.67 9.22 -7.58
C ALA A 65 -15.20 7.87 -7.01
N LEU A 66 -14.50 7.91 -5.89
CA LEU A 66 -14.08 6.72 -5.17
C LEU A 66 -15.23 6.11 -4.37
N GLU A 67 -15.28 4.80 -4.32
CA GLU A 67 -16.14 4.09 -3.38
C GLU A 67 -15.59 4.22 -1.94
N LYS A 68 -16.47 4.24 -0.94
CA LYS A 68 -16.10 4.46 0.48
C LYS A 68 -14.99 3.53 0.97
N TRP A 69 -15.00 2.27 0.56
CA TRP A 69 -13.95 1.30 0.93
C TRP A 69 -12.56 1.71 0.42
N ALA A 70 -12.49 2.38 -0.73
CA ALA A 70 -11.21 2.81 -1.31
C ALA A 70 -10.60 3.99 -0.55
N TYR A 71 -11.42 4.89 0.00
CA TYR A 71 -10.96 5.92 0.94
C TYR A 71 -10.41 5.29 2.23
N VAL A 72 -11.11 4.29 2.78
CA VAL A 72 -10.64 3.58 3.97
C VAL A 72 -9.33 2.86 3.70
N LEU A 73 -9.19 2.23 2.53
CA LEU A 73 -7.93 1.61 2.11
C LEU A 73 -6.81 2.63 2.03
N ALA A 74 -7.04 3.79 1.39
CA ALA A 74 -6.04 4.86 1.27
C ALA A 74 -5.59 5.37 2.64
N ALA A 75 -6.54 5.70 3.54
CA ALA A 75 -6.26 6.17 4.89
C ALA A 75 -5.41 5.18 5.70
N ARG A 76 -5.78 3.90 5.66
CA ARG A 76 -5.08 2.87 6.41
C ARG A 76 -3.70 2.54 5.83
N THR A 77 -3.57 2.57 4.50
CA THR A 77 -2.27 2.41 3.83
C THR A 77 -1.35 3.58 4.17
N ALA A 78 -1.84 4.81 4.08
CA ALA A 78 -1.09 6.01 4.45
C ALA A 78 -0.57 5.93 5.90
N ARG A 79 -1.42 5.55 6.86
CA ARG A 79 -1.02 5.38 8.26
C ARG A 79 0.07 4.32 8.47
N VAL A 80 0.09 3.25 7.67
CA VAL A 80 1.13 2.20 7.77
C VAL A 80 2.49 2.72 7.35
N PHE A 81 2.52 3.62 6.36
CA PHE A 81 3.75 4.17 5.78
C PHE A 81 4.05 5.62 6.24
N ASP A 82 3.44 6.08 7.33
CA ASP A 82 3.63 7.43 7.88
C ASP A 82 3.45 8.53 6.83
N CYS A 83 2.44 8.36 5.98
CA CYS A 83 2.05 9.28 4.93
C CYS A 83 0.69 9.89 5.22
N ASP A 84 0.46 11.08 4.66
CA ASP A 84 -0.87 11.63 4.47
C ASP A 84 -1.38 11.31 3.08
N TYR A 85 -2.71 11.33 2.90
CA TYR A 85 -3.31 11.14 1.60
C TYR A 85 -4.44 12.15 1.34
N TYR A 86 -4.65 12.46 0.08
CA TYR A 86 -5.83 13.17 -0.39
C TYR A 86 -6.29 12.62 -1.74
N HIS A 87 -7.57 12.77 -2.04
CA HIS A 87 -8.14 12.37 -3.32
C HIS A 87 -8.68 13.59 -4.05
N ASN A 88 -8.31 13.72 -5.33
CA ASN A 88 -8.82 14.76 -6.21
C ASN A 88 -9.91 14.15 -7.10
N GLU A 89 -11.16 14.54 -6.86
CA GLU A 89 -12.31 14.06 -7.62
C GLU A 89 -12.36 14.60 -9.06
N PHE A 90 -11.68 15.71 -9.34
CA PHE A 90 -11.63 16.27 -10.70
C PHE A 90 -10.69 15.46 -11.60
N THR A 91 -9.51 15.12 -11.10
CA THR A 91 -8.51 14.36 -11.86
C THR A 91 -8.70 12.85 -11.70
N GLY A 92 -9.32 12.40 -10.62
CA GLY A 92 -9.44 10.99 -10.25
C GLY A 92 -8.13 10.41 -9.71
N GLU A 93 -7.32 11.24 -9.05
CA GLU A 93 -6.02 10.86 -8.52
C GLU A 93 -6.05 10.80 -7.00
N THR A 94 -5.46 9.75 -6.47
CA THR A 94 -5.18 9.62 -5.04
C THR A 94 -3.70 9.88 -4.83
N SER A 95 -3.38 10.90 -4.06
CA SER A 95 -2.03 11.37 -3.78
C SER A 95 -1.61 10.97 -2.39
N PHE A 96 -0.36 10.56 -2.25
CA PHE A 96 0.27 10.27 -0.98
C PHE A 96 1.44 11.25 -0.78
N VAL A 97 1.52 11.80 0.42
CA VAL A 97 2.53 12.80 0.80
C VAL A 97 3.21 12.32 2.07
N GLY A 98 4.53 12.34 2.09
CA GLY A 98 5.33 11.92 3.22
C GLY A 98 6.79 12.26 3.00
N VAL A 99 7.66 11.73 3.82
CA VAL A 99 9.10 11.98 3.79
C VAL A 99 9.83 10.85 3.07
N GLY A 100 10.87 11.17 2.34
CA GLY A 100 11.73 10.19 1.68
C GLY A 100 11.02 9.37 0.62
N ALA A 101 11.15 8.06 0.68
CA ALA A 101 10.55 7.10 -0.26
C ALA A 101 9.19 6.56 0.19
N ASP A 102 8.74 6.86 1.40
CA ASP A 102 7.50 6.32 1.97
C ASP A 102 6.26 6.59 1.09
N PRO A 103 6.07 7.80 0.51
CA PRO A 103 4.96 8.05 -0.40
C PRO A 103 4.96 7.17 -1.64
N GLU A 104 6.15 6.82 -2.17
CA GLU A 104 6.27 5.99 -3.35
C GLU A 104 5.85 4.54 -3.05
N VAL A 105 6.33 3.99 -1.94
CA VAL A 105 5.97 2.66 -1.45
C VAL A 105 4.48 2.62 -1.09
N CYS A 106 4.00 3.62 -0.38
CA CYS A 106 2.58 3.78 -0.02
C CYS A 106 1.68 3.81 -1.25
N GLY A 107 1.99 4.67 -2.21
CA GLY A 107 1.22 4.79 -3.45
C GLY A 107 1.24 3.51 -4.28
N TRP A 108 2.39 2.82 -4.35
CA TRP A 108 2.49 1.53 -5.00
C TRP A 108 1.61 0.48 -4.30
N MET A 109 1.74 0.35 -2.99
CA MET A 109 0.97 -0.60 -2.18
C MET A 109 -0.53 -0.35 -2.32
N TYR A 110 -0.97 0.91 -2.21
CA TYR A 110 -2.36 1.28 -2.43
C TYR A 110 -2.86 0.85 -3.81
N GLY A 111 -2.11 1.18 -4.88
CA GLY A 111 -2.49 0.84 -6.24
C GLY A 111 -2.60 -0.67 -6.47
N TYR A 112 -1.70 -1.43 -5.90
CA TYR A 112 -1.71 -2.90 -5.94
C TYR A 112 -2.92 -3.48 -5.21
N LEU A 113 -3.14 -3.07 -3.96
CA LEU A 113 -4.27 -3.53 -3.15
C LEU A 113 -5.61 -3.15 -3.76
N TYR A 114 -5.73 -1.92 -4.28
CA TYR A 114 -6.94 -1.44 -4.96
C TYR A 114 -7.33 -2.35 -6.14
N LYS A 115 -6.38 -2.65 -7.03
CA LYS A 115 -6.61 -3.54 -8.19
C LYS A 115 -6.94 -4.97 -7.74
N THR A 116 -6.20 -5.49 -6.78
CA THR A 116 -6.40 -6.84 -6.23
C THR A 116 -7.77 -7.00 -5.60
N LEU A 117 -8.21 -6.04 -4.80
CA LEU A 117 -9.53 -6.04 -4.17
C LEU A 117 -10.67 -5.98 -5.18
N LEU A 118 -10.53 -5.17 -6.24
CA LEU A 118 -11.53 -5.15 -7.32
C LEU A 118 -11.65 -6.50 -8.03
N ARG A 119 -10.52 -7.17 -8.27
CA ARG A 119 -10.49 -8.51 -8.87
C ARG A 119 -11.16 -9.54 -7.96
N LEU A 120 -10.76 -9.60 -6.68
CA LEU A 120 -11.32 -10.52 -5.70
C LEU A 120 -12.83 -10.30 -5.48
N ALA A 121 -13.28 -9.03 -5.45
CA ALA A 121 -14.70 -8.72 -5.39
C ALA A 121 -15.47 -9.24 -6.61
N SER A 122 -14.87 -9.15 -7.80
CA SER A 122 -15.47 -9.68 -9.03
C SER A 122 -15.59 -11.22 -8.98
N GLU A 123 -14.56 -11.89 -8.47
CA GLU A 123 -14.56 -13.35 -8.28
C GLU A 123 -15.61 -13.76 -7.24
N HIS A 124 -15.70 -13.06 -6.12
CA HIS A 124 -16.73 -13.29 -5.09
C HIS A 124 -18.13 -13.16 -5.66
N MET A 125 -18.38 -12.14 -6.50
CA MET A 125 -19.69 -11.92 -7.11
C MET A 125 -20.05 -12.98 -8.16
N ARG A 126 -19.06 -13.59 -8.83
CA ARG A 126 -19.27 -14.69 -9.77
C ARG A 126 -19.45 -16.05 -9.10
N GLY A 127 -18.86 -16.24 -7.91
CA GLY A 127 -18.88 -17.46 -7.12
C GLY A 127 -19.96 -17.42 -6.01
N PRO A 128 -19.57 -17.16 -4.76
CA PRO A 128 -20.46 -17.25 -3.60
C PRO A 128 -21.72 -16.36 -3.70
N ALA A 129 -21.58 -15.14 -4.23
CA ALA A 129 -22.68 -14.18 -4.33
C ALA A 129 -23.52 -14.30 -5.62
N ARG A 130 -23.24 -15.30 -6.47
CA ARG A 130 -23.94 -15.47 -7.76
C ARG A 130 -25.47 -15.61 -7.62
N ARG A 131 -25.94 -16.18 -6.53
CA ARG A 131 -27.36 -16.45 -6.29
C ARG A 131 -28.18 -15.19 -5.97
N LEU A 132 -27.54 -14.06 -5.68
CA LEU A 132 -28.22 -12.80 -5.41
C LEU A 132 -28.87 -12.26 -6.67
N ARG A 133 -30.18 -11.96 -6.60
CA ARG A 133 -30.94 -11.52 -7.78
C ARG A 133 -31.06 -9.99 -7.86
N SER A 134 -31.30 -9.32 -6.73
CA SER A 134 -31.52 -7.87 -6.74
C SER A 134 -30.23 -7.08 -6.92
N ALA A 135 -30.28 -5.96 -7.64
CA ALA A 135 -29.15 -5.05 -7.81
C ALA A 135 -28.68 -4.46 -6.46
N LYS A 136 -29.62 -4.21 -5.54
CA LYS A 136 -29.33 -3.73 -4.18
C LYS A 136 -28.52 -4.75 -3.41
N SER A 137 -28.98 -6.00 -3.32
CA SER A 137 -28.29 -7.09 -2.60
C SER A 137 -26.90 -7.37 -3.20
N LYS A 138 -26.75 -7.31 -4.52
CA LYS A 138 -25.45 -7.44 -5.18
C LYS A 138 -24.47 -6.34 -4.77
N ARG A 139 -24.94 -5.08 -4.73
CA ARG A 139 -24.13 -3.94 -4.31
C ARG A 139 -23.72 -4.05 -2.84
N GLU A 140 -24.67 -4.41 -1.98
CA GLU A 140 -24.43 -4.60 -0.55
C GLU A 140 -23.41 -5.72 -0.30
N ALA A 141 -23.58 -6.89 -0.93
CA ALA A 141 -22.64 -8.01 -0.81
C ALA A 141 -21.23 -7.65 -1.29
N ARG A 142 -21.13 -6.95 -2.44
CA ARG A 142 -19.85 -6.49 -2.96
C ARG A 142 -19.18 -5.51 -1.99
N ASN A 143 -19.92 -4.55 -1.47
CA ASN A 143 -19.40 -3.56 -0.53
C ASN A 143 -18.96 -4.21 0.79
N SER A 144 -19.78 -5.09 1.36
CA SER A 144 -19.46 -5.82 2.59
C SER A 144 -18.19 -6.65 2.43
N PHE A 145 -18.04 -7.35 1.29
CA PHE A 145 -16.83 -8.08 0.97
C PHE A 145 -15.60 -7.16 0.91
N LEU A 146 -15.70 -6.03 0.21
CA LEU A 146 -14.59 -5.08 0.06
C LEU A 146 -14.18 -4.45 1.40
N PHE A 147 -15.15 -4.03 2.23
CA PHE A 147 -14.86 -3.50 3.56
C PHE A 147 -14.22 -4.55 4.47
N GLY A 148 -14.74 -5.78 4.49
CA GLY A 148 -14.15 -6.87 5.27
C GLY A 148 -12.72 -7.19 4.83
N ALA A 149 -12.47 -7.24 3.53
CA ALA A 149 -11.14 -7.48 2.99
C ALA A 149 -10.15 -6.34 3.33
N VAL A 150 -10.58 -5.08 3.21
CA VAL A 150 -9.78 -3.91 3.65
C VAL A 150 -9.45 -4.00 5.12
N ASP A 151 -10.40 -4.40 5.96
CA ASP A 151 -10.19 -4.52 7.40
C ASP A 151 -9.14 -5.57 7.75
N VAL A 152 -9.25 -6.75 7.18
CA VAL A 152 -8.28 -7.85 7.39
C VAL A 152 -6.89 -7.46 6.92
N ILE A 153 -6.76 -6.90 5.71
CA ILE A 153 -5.46 -6.52 5.14
C ILE A 153 -4.81 -5.44 5.99
N SER A 154 -5.53 -4.37 6.31
CA SER A 154 -4.99 -3.27 7.10
C SER A 154 -4.61 -3.67 8.52
N SER A 155 -5.39 -4.54 9.17
CA SER A 155 -5.05 -5.06 10.49
C SER A 155 -3.74 -5.83 10.47
N ARG A 156 -3.50 -6.65 9.43
CA ARG A 156 -2.22 -7.36 9.25
C ARG A 156 -1.05 -6.41 8.99
N MET A 157 -1.24 -5.40 8.13
CA MET A 157 -0.21 -4.41 7.84
C MET A 157 0.17 -3.61 9.10
N ILE A 158 -0.81 -3.19 9.91
CA ILE A 158 -0.59 -2.48 11.17
C ILE A 158 0.12 -3.38 12.19
N ALA A 159 -0.27 -4.65 12.28
CA ALA A 159 0.40 -5.59 13.17
C ALA A 159 1.87 -5.79 12.79
N GLN A 160 2.18 -5.86 11.49
CA GLN A 160 3.57 -5.95 11.01
C GLN A 160 4.37 -4.68 11.32
N LYS A 161 3.77 -3.49 11.17
CA LYS A 161 4.42 -2.21 11.53
C LYS A 161 4.82 -2.14 13.00
N LYS A 162 3.98 -2.66 13.90
CA LYS A 162 4.27 -2.69 15.35
C LYS A 162 5.44 -3.60 15.72
N VAL A 163 5.74 -4.60 14.90
CA VAL A 163 6.87 -5.54 15.12
C VAL A 163 8.17 -4.98 14.55
N ALA A 164 8.10 -4.08 13.57
CA ALA A 164 9.25 -3.41 13.01
C ALA A 164 9.58 -2.13 13.82
N PRO A 165 10.81 -1.98 14.35
CA PRO A 165 11.17 -0.76 15.08
C PRO A 165 11.05 0.47 14.18
N VAL A 166 10.52 1.55 14.73
CA VAL A 166 10.46 2.86 14.05
C VAL A 166 11.88 3.37 13.89
N THR A 167 12.33 3.56 12.66
CA THR A 167 13.73 3.88 12.32
C THR A 167 14.01 5.37 12.16
N SER A 168 13.09 6.25 12.49
CA SER A 168 13.28 7.69 12.31
C SER A 168 12.91 8.46 13.57
N ASP A 169 13.91 8.99 14.27
CA ASP A 169 13.76 10.00 15.34
C ASP A 169 13.22 11.35 14.80
N ALA A 170 13.08 11.50 13.50
CA ALA A 170 12.66 12.74 12.84
C ALA A 170 11.17 13.08 13.02
N LEU A 171 10.37 12.18 13.59
CA LEU A 171 8.92 12.34 13.78
C LEU A 171 8.51 12.39 15.25
N VAL A 172 9.41 12.65 16.18
CA VAL A 172 9.05 12.96 17.58
C VAL A 172 8.63 14.42 17.64
N PRO A 173 7.36 14.75 17.88
CA PRO A 173 6.97 16.14 18.12
C PRO A 173 7.64 16.61 19.41
N VAL A 174 8.32 17.75 19.33
CA VAL A 174 8.86 18.47 20.49
C VAL A 174 7.71 19.10 21.26
#